data_94fd9a7d7b364d71e88da11706beed56
#
_entry.id   94fd9a7d7b364d71e88da11706beed56
#
_cell.length_a   1.000
_cell.length_b   1.000
_cell.length_c   1.000
_cell.angle_alpha   90.00
_cell.angle_beta   90.00
_cell.angle_gamma   90.00
#
_symmetry.space_group_name_H-M   'P 1'
#
loop_
_entity.id
_entity.type
_entity.pdbx_description
1 polymer ?
#
loop_
_entity_poly.entity_id
_entity_poly.type
_entity_poly.pdbx_seq_one_letter_code
_entity_poly.pdbx_strand_id
1 'polypeptide(L)'
;MKLPIETLHSLIEKREQWLVKRVFEYAKKRQFLKYNSTLEEAWRVSVVGLSNALINALHYFKVVPELGPDENYLKDPVATFAIIEAQRHRKRGVTLSMFLGLMKYYKQSYMDLISESELPEQQKGVCRLFIERCFDRIEIGFCTEWTGITEIQKLIELQITNRQMTNEKNKYLTIFESLHSPAILMNNENSIENLNHAAAQLIESSASPGGSYYSHNEISGLPWLNNEISEFAASHKLEGSFEKEIETSKGKRYYKIKLKKMLDISGKFTGTVLLFDDLTERKKMEKKLSLLATTDSLTGIYNRGWYLTLSQKEILRSRRYNLPLSLIMADIDHFKLINDTFGHQAGDVVLKNVSRELQQQLRAVDIMGRLGGEEFGITLIESNLEKAASTAERLREKIAGCGVMSNGSEIHFTISLGVAQLDGKEHDIHAILKKADEALYSAKRNGRNCVQTLVDQQAHCKVRT
;
A
#
# COMPACT_ATOMS: atom_id res chain seq x y z
N MET A 1 19.69 62.14 -6.59
CA MET A 1 19.65 61.44 -5.28
C MET A 1 20.45 60.17 -5.39
N LYS A 2 21.40 59.88 -4.46
CA LYS A 2 22.13 58.62 -4.47
C LYS A 2 21.22 57.47 -4.11
N LEU A 3 21.28 56.37 -4.89
CA LEU A 3 20.55 55.14 -4.65
C LEU A 3 21.13 54.44 -3.40
N PRO A 4 20.33 54.01 -2.43
CA PRO A 4 20.79 53.27 -1.25
C PRO A 4 21.01 51.78 -1.60
N ILE A 5 22.07 51.51 -2.40
CA ILE A 5 22.33 50.21 -3.04
C ILE A 5 22.38 49.08 -2.01
N GLU A 6 23.26 49.17 -1.02
CA GLU A 6 23.43 48.11 -0.02
C GLU A 6 22.15 47.85 0.79
N THR A 7 21.40 48.92 1.08
CA THR A 7 20.17 48.80 1.86
C THR A 7 19.05 48.11 1.06
N LEU A 8 18.86 48.49 -0.22
CA LEU A 8 17.86 47.88 -1.06
C LEU A 8 18.23 46.43 -1.41
N HIS A 9 19.52 46.17 -1.66
CA HIS A 9 20.05 44.81 -1.86
C HIS A 9 19.72 43.93 -0.64
N SER A 10 20.15 44.34 0.56
CA SER A 10 19.86 43.59 1.81
C SER A 10 18.35 43.42 2.10
N LEU A 11 17.53 44.40 1.72
CA LEU A 11 16.10 44.30 1.89
C LEU A 11 15.49 43.23 0.98
N ILE A 12 15.88 43.17 -0.29
CA ILE A 12 15.40 42.19 -1.25
C ILE A 12 15.89 40.78 -0.83
N GLU A 13 17.16 40.61 -0.53
CA GLU A 13 17.76 39.32 -0.20
C GLU A 13 17.15 38.72 1.10
N LYS A 14 17.06 39.50 2.18
CA LYS A 14 16.55 39.02 3.46
C LYS A 14 15.05 38.72 3.47
N ARG A 15 14.30 39.24 2.52
CA ARG A 15 12.83 39.10 2.45
C ARG A 15 12.37 38.21 1.29
N GLU A 16 13.22 37.33 0.79
CA GLU A 16 12.90 36.41 -0.31
C GLU A 16 11.61 35.61 -0.05
N GLN A 17 11.51 34.94 1.10
CA GLN A 17 10.32 34.15 1.46
C GLN A 17 9.04 35.01 1.53
N TRP A 18 9.16 36.21 2.04
CA TRP A 18 8.06 37.16 2.10
C TRP A 18 7.59 37.54 0.68
N LEU A 19 8.55 37.82 -0.24
CA LEU A 19 8.25 38.12 -1.64
C LEU A 19 7.55 36.94 -2.33
N VAL A 20 8.02 35.71 -2.15
CA VAL A 20 7.41 34.52 -2.71
C VAL A 20 5.95 34.42 -2.27
N LYS A 21 5.72 34.51 -0.97
CA LYS A 21 4.36 34.47 -0.41
C LYS A 21 3.48 35.60 -0.95
N ARG A 22 4.00 36.82 -1.01
CA ARG A 22 3.26 38.01 -1.47
C ARG A 22 2.86 37.91 -2.93
N VAL A 23 3.77 37.49 -3.80
CA VAL A 23 3.47 37.26 -5.22
C VAL A 23 2.42 36.16 -5.38
N PHE A 24 2.57 35.05 -4.65
CA PHE A 24 1.62 33.93 -4.65
C PHE A 24 0.21 34.36 -4.20
N GLU A 25 0.10 35.17 -3.14
CA GLU A 25 -1.18 35.73 -2.68
C GLU A 25 -1.87 36.56 -3.74
N TYR A 26 -1.12 37.45 -4.44
CA TYR A 26 -1.66 38.19 -5.57
C TYR A 26 -2.11 37.29 -6.73
N ALA A 27 -1.29 36.31 -7.10
CA ALA A 27 -1.62 35.36 -8.16
C ALA A 27 -2.87 34.56 -7.82
N LYS A 28 -3.01 34.10 -6.56
CA LYS A 28 -4.19 33.38 -6.08
C LYS A 28 -5.45 34.25 -6.13
N LYS A 29 -5.38 35.44 -5.54
CA LYS A 29 -6.51 36.40 -5.49
C LYS A 29 -7.02 36.81 -6.87
N ARG A 30 -6.14 36.84 -7.88
CA ARG A 30 -6.43 37.27 -9.24
C ARG A 30 -6.57 36.11 -10.23
N GLN A 31 -6.67 34.89 -9.75
CA GLN A 31 -6.91 33.67 -10.53
C GLN A 31 -5.82 33.31 -11.56
N PHE A 32 -4.60 33.82 -11.41
CA PHE A 32 -3.47 33.46 -12.27
C PHE A 32 -3.01 32.01 -12.06
N LEU A 33 -3.40 31.36 -10.95
CA LEU A 33 -3.11 29.94 -10.70
C LEU A 33 -3.78 28.99 -11.71
N LYS A 34 -4.74 29.45 -12.47
CA LYS A 34 -5.33 28.67 -13.59
C LYS A 34 -4.32 28.35 -14.69
N TYR A 35 -3.27 29.13 -14.81
CA TYR A 35 -2.29 29.08 -15.90
C TYR A 35 -0.86 28.83 -15.40
N ASN A 36 -0.66 28.73 -14.08
CA ASN A 36 0.63 28.56 -13.43
C ASN A 36 0.53 27.51 -12.32
N SER A 37 1.65 27.19 -11.69
CA SER A 37 1.69 26.23 -10.60
C SER A 37 0.83 26.67 -9.41
N THR A 38 0.12 25.70 -8.81
CA THR A 38 -0.60 25.87 -7.56
C THR A 38 0.30 25.71 -6.33
N LEU A 39 1.57 25.30 -6.52
CA LEU A 39 2.55 25.12 -5.46
C LEU A 39 3.33 26.42 -5.27
N GLU A 40 3.33 26.97 -4.05
CA GLU A 40 4.05 28.18 -3.68
C GLU A 40 5.56 28.08 -4.01
N GLU A 41 6.16 26.92 -3.75
CA GLU A 41 7.58 26.68 -4.00
C GLU A 41 7.95 26.79 -5.51
N ALA A 42 7.04 26.50 -6.42
CA ALA A 42 7.29 26.68 -7.85
C ALA A 42 7.44 28.16 -8.26
N TRP A 43 6.89 29.08 -7.47
CA TRP A 43 7.03 30.54 -7.68
C TRP A 43 8.36 31.08 -7.22
N ARG A 44 9.01 30.36 -6.29
CA ARG A 44 10.28 30.75 -5.73
C ARG A 44 11.36 30.94 -6.80
N VAL A 45 11.45 30.03 -7.77
CA VAL A 45 12.45 30.10 -8.86
C VAL A 45 12.33 31.42 -9.62
N SER A 46 11.11 31.86 -9.96
CA SER A 46 10.87 33.11 -10.68
C SER A 46 11.14 34.33 -9.79
N VAL A 47 10.75 34.30 -8.53
CA VAL A 47 10.98 35.40 -7.58
C VAL A 47 12.47 35.56 -7.30
N VAL A 48 13.19 34.45 -7.04
CA VAL A 48 14.66 34.48 -6.81
C VAL A 48 15.39 34.99 -8.05
N GLY A 49 15.03 34.49 -9.22
CA GLY A 49 15.67 34.93 -10.48
C GLY A 49 15.45 36.41 -10.74
N LEU A 50 14.23 36.91 -10.51
CA LEU A 50 13.93 38.34 -10.67
C LEU A 50 14.64 39.19 -9.59
N SER A 51 14.66 38.74 -8.35
CA SER A 51 15.39 39.41 -7.26
C SER A 51 16.88 39.55 -7.61
N ASN A 52 17.50 38.48 -8.08
CA ASN A 52 18.90 38.50 -8.53
C ASN A 52 19.13 39.47 -9.69
N ALA A 53 18.21 39.51 -10.67
CA ALA A 53 18.28 40.46 -11.77
C ALA A 53 18.20 41.92 -11.29
N LEU A 54 17.31 42.21 -10.34
CA LEU A 54 17.17 43.55 -9.74
C LEU A 54 18.41 43.92 -8.89
N ILE A 55 18.97 42.99 -8.12
CA ILE A 55 20.19 43.19 -7.34
C ILE A 55 21.36 43.45 -8.28
N ASN A 56 21.54 42.67 -9.35
CA ASN A 56 22.56 42.92 -10.36
C ASN A 56 22.41 44.29 -11.02
N ALA A 57 21.18 44.71 -11.31
CA ALA A 57 20.89 46.03 -11.86
C ALA A 57 21.26 47.15 -10.88
N LEU A 58 21.08 46.99 -9.57
CA LEU A 58 21.51 47.97 -8.56
C LEU A 58 23.00 48.22 -8.65
N HIS A 59 23.81 47.16 -8.78
CA HIS A 59 25.28 47.27 -8.88
C HIS A 59 25.76 47.74 -10.26
N TYR A 60 25.01 47.44 -11.32
CA TYR A 60 25.31 47.84 -12.68
C TYR A 60 25.04 49.34 -12.93
N PHE A 61 23.83 49.80 -12.67
CA PHE A 61 23.41 51.18 -12.96
C PHE A 61 23.92 52.19 -11.91
N LYS A 62 23.96 51.79 -10.63
CA LYS A 62 24.33 52.65 -9.48
C LYS A 62 23.50 53.91 -9.28
N VAL A 63 22.61 54.21 -10.24
CA VAL A 63 21.63 55.28 -10.25
C VAL A 63 20.31 54.74 -10.77
N VAL A 64 19.23 55.49 -10.66
CA VAL A 64 17.96 55.14 -11.26
C VAL A 64 18.15 55.13 -12.81
N PRO A 65 17.92 54.01 -13.49
CA PRO A 65 18.08 53.96 -14.93
C PRO A 65 16.98 54.75 -15.66
N GLU A 66 17.35 55.45 -16.72
CA GLU A 66 16.44 56.19 -17.60
C GLU A 66 16.00 55.30 -18.76
N LEU A 67 14.99 55.74 -19.52
CA LEU A 67 14.47 55.06 -20.74
C LEU A 67 14.89 55.91 -21.94
N GLY A 68 15.74 55.35 -22.80
CA GLY A 68 16.21 56.02 -24.01
C GLY A 68 15.58 55.43 -25.27
N PRO A 69 15.34 56.22 -26.33
CA PRO A 69 14.74 55.74 -27.56
C PRO A 69 15.62 54.77 -28.36
N ASP A 70 16.96 54.89 -28.20
CA ASP A 70 17.95 54.10 -28.93
C ASP A 70 18.56 52.98 -28.12
N GLU A 71 18.03 52.70 -26.94
CA GLU A 71 18.54 51.63 -26.05
C GLU A 71 18.11 50.22 -26.56
N ASN A 72 19.06 49.29 -26.50
CA ASN A 72 18.77 47.89 -26.81
C ASN A 72 18.25 47.12 -25.61
N TYR A 73 16.98 47.12 -25.36
CA TYR A 73 16.35 46.46 -24.22
C TYR A 73 16.42 44.94 -24.29
N LEU A 74 16.72 44.31 -25.43
CA LEU A 74 16.94 42.86 -25.52
C LEU A 74 18.26 42.44 -24.88
N LYS A 75 19.22 43.36 -24.78
CA LYS A 75 20.53 43.14 -24.12
C LYS A 75 20.63 43.82 -22.74
N ASP A 76 19.54 44.32 -22.24
CA ASP A 76 19.47 45.00 -20.97
C ASP A 76 19.74 44.02 -19.81
N PRO A 77 20.62 44.36 -18.86
CA PRO A 77 20.97 43.49 -17.72
C PRO A 77 19.75 43.09 -16.87
N VAL A 78 18.78 43.97 -16.74
CA VAL A 78 17.53 43.72 -15.97
C VAL A 78 16.56 42.88 -16.77
N ALA A 79 16.41 43.14 -18.07
CA ALA A 79 15.43 42.49 -18.91
C ALA A 79 15.84 41.05 -19.30
N THR A 80 17.13 40.72 -19.30
CA THR A 80 17.60 39.40 -19.80
C THR A 80 16.93 38.21 -19.10
N PHE A 81 16.87 38.23 -17.75
CA PHE A 81 16.19 37.17 -17.00
C PHE A 81 14.74 37.05 -17.39
N ALA A 82 14.09 38.18 -17.44
CA ALA A 82 12.67 38.27 -17.69
C ALA A 82 12.32 37.88 -19.14
N ILE A 83 13.17 38.19 -20.12
CA ILE A 83 13.03 37.72 -21.51
C ILE A 83 13.12 36.20 -21.58
N ILE A 84 14.05 35.57 -20.87
CA ILE A 84 14.17 34.11 -20.81
C ILE A 84 12.90 33.49 -20.21
N GLU A 85 12.37 34.07 -19.13
CA GLU A 85 11.13 33.61 -18.52
C GLU A 85 9.92 33.80 -19.45
N ALA A 86 9.86 34.93 -20.18
CA ALA A 86 8.82 35.17 -21.18
C ALA A 86 8.84 34.11 -22.30
N GLN A 87 10.00 33.75 -22.80
CA GLN A 87 10.16 32.67 -23.79
C GLN A 87 9.70 31.33 -23.25
N ARG A 88 10.02 31.01 -21.99
CA ARG A 88 9.55 29.77 -21.33
C ARG A 88 8.02 29.74 -21.19
N HIS A 89 7.43 30.85 -20.75
CA HIS A 89 5.99 30.96 -20.58
C HIS A 89 5.24 30.93 -21.93
N ARG A 90 5.78 31.58 -22.95
CA ARG A 90 5.25 31.53 -24.30
C ARG A 90 5.21 30.12 -24.88
N LYS A 91 6.26 29.32 -24.68
CA LYS A 91 6.31 27.90 -25.06
C LYS A 91 5.24 27.06 -24.36
N ARG A 92 4.74 27.50 -23.21
CA ARG A 92 3.64 26.86 -22.47
C ARG A 92 2.25 27.41 -22.84
N GLY A 93 2.15 28.24 -23.89
CA GLY A 93 0.87 28.79 -24.37
C GLY A 93 0.36 29.99 -23.56
N VAL A 94 1.16 30.59 -22.68
CA VAL A 94 0.80 31.82 -21.97
C VAL A 94 0.86 33.00 -22.97
N THR A 95 -0.19 33.80 -23.01
CA THR A 95 -0.24 34.99 -23.90
C THR A 95 0.56 36.16 -23.30
N LEU A 96 0.98 37.11 -24.15
CA LEU A 96 1.68 38.32 -23.73
C LEU A 96 0.88 39.10 -22.67
N SER A 97 -0.42 39.27 -22.87
CA SER A 97 -1.28 39.99 -21.94
C SER A 97 -1.37 39.32 -20.56
N MET A 98 -1.44 37.97 -20.51
CA MET A 98 -1.42 37.21 -19.27
C MET A 98 -0.09 37.38 -18.55
N PHE A 99 1.01 37.28 -19.31
CA PHE A 99 2.35 37.41 -18.73
C PHE A 99 2.59 38.81 -18.17
N LEU A 100 2.29 39.86 -18.93
CA LEU A 100 2.39 41.26 -18.50
C LEU A 100 1.47 41.54 -17.27
N GLY A 101 0.25 41.00 -17.31
CA GLY A 101 -0.68 41.11 -16.19
C GLY A 101 -0.10 40.53 -14.89
N LEU A 102 0.56 39.39 -14.97
CA LEU A 102 1.24 38.78 -13.84
C LEU A 102 2.45 39.60 -13.36
N MET A 103 3.25 40.14 -14.29
CA MET A 103 4.40 41.00 -13.98
C MET A 103 4.01 42.26 -13.19
N LYS A 104 2.79 42.81 -13.37
CA LYS A 104 2.29 43.92 -12.55
C LYS A 104 2.21 43.52 -11.05
N TYR A 105 1.85 42.28 -10.75
CA TYR A 105 1.78 41.82 -9.36
C TYR A 105 3.17 41.49 -8.79
N TYR A 106 4.12 41.06 -9.62
CA TYR A 106 5.52 41.02 -9.20
C TYR A 106 6.00 42.44 -8.83
N LYS A 107 5.84 43.42 -9.73
CA LYS A 107 6.15 44.85 -9.46
C LYS A 107 5.52 45.31 -8.15
N GLN A 108 4.21 45.07 -7.97
CA GLN A 108 3.48 45.47 -6.78
C GLN A 108 4.07 44.86 -5.50
N SER A 109 4.51 43.59 -5.56
CA SER A 109 5.08 42.91 -4.40
C SER A 109 6.41 43.57 -3.94
N TYR A 110 7.26 44.02 -4.88
CA TYR A 110 8.47 44.80 -4.51
C TYR A 110 8.12 46.20 -4.03
N MET A 111 7.07 46.83 -4.57
CA MET A 111 6.60 48.12 -4.05
C MET A 111 6.06 48.01 -2.63
N ASP A 112 5.31 46.94 -2.34
CA ASP A 112 4.83 46.64 -0.99
C ASP A 112 5.99 46.40 -0.03
N LEU A 113 7.03 45.63 -0.45
CA LEU A 113 8.22 45.38 0.33
C LEU A 113 8.92 46.68 0.76
N ILE A 114 9.10 47.62 -0.18
CA ILE A 114 9.69 48.95 0.12
C ILE A 114 8.80 49.75 1.05
N SER A 115 7.48 49.71 0.85
CA SER A 115 6.53 50.44 1.63
C SER A 115 6.48 49.96 3.09
N GLU A 116 6.57 48.64 3.31
CA GLU A 116 6.55 48.03 4.65
C GLU A 116 7.94 48.04 5.33
N SER A 117 8.98 48.51 4.66
CA SER A 117 10.34 48.61 5.22
C SER A 117 10.44 49.78 6.22
N GLU A 118 11.43 49.73 7.10
CA GLU A 118 11.76 50.81 8.05
C GLU A 118 12.61 51.91 7.42
N LEU A 119 12.74 51.95 6.09
CA LEU A 119 13.50 52.97 5.40
C LEU A 119 12.89 54.36 5.58
N PRO A 120 13.71 55.45 5.65
CA PRO A 120 13.21 56.83 5.59
C PRO A 120 12.39 57.07 4.30
N GLU A 121 11.30 57.83 4.35
CA GLU A 121 10.42 58.07 3.20
C GLU A 121 11.14 58.60 1.97
N GLN A 122 12.17 59.44 2.16
CA GLN A 122 12.98 59.92 1.04
C GLN A 122 13.76 58.81 0.34
N GLN A 123 14.26 57.78 1.09
CA GLN A 123 14.93 56.61 0.50
C GLN A 123 13.94 55.66 -0.12
N LYS A 124 12.76 55.49 0.48
CA LYS A 124 11.66 54.69 -0.13
C LYS A 124 11.28 55.25 -1.50
N GLY A 125 11.19 56.59 -1.65
CA GLY A 125 10.88 57.21 -2.91
C GLY A 125 11.90 56.86 -4.02
N VAL A 126 13.18 56.93 -3.71
CA VAL A 126 14.23 56.57 -4.69
C VAL A 126 14.23 55.09 -4.99
N CYS A 127 14.04 54.22 -4.00
CA CYS A 127 13.93 52.76 -4.20
C CYS A 127 12.72 52.40 -5.08
N ARG A 128 11.56 53.00 -4.81
CA ARG A 128 10.34 52.80 -5.63
C ARG A 128 10.61 53.18 -7.09
N LEU A 129 11.18 54.36 -7.32
CA LEU A 129 11.50 54.82 -8.68
C LEU A 129 12.48 53.88 -9.39
N PHE A 130 13.49 53.39 -8.68
CA PHE A 130 14.45 52.41 -9.23
C PHE A 130 13.73 51.12 -9.66
N ILE A 131 12.94 50.50 -8.77
CA ILE A 131 12.16 49.31 -9.09
C ILE A 131 11.22 49.55 -10.25
N GLU A 132 10.53 50.70 -10.26
CA GLU A 132 9.61 51.08 -11.32
C GLU A 132 10.32 51.11 -12.67
N ARG A 133 11.45 51.80 -12.78
CA ARG A 133 12.25 51.89 -14.00
C ARG A 133 12.82 50.55 -14.45
N CYS A 134 13.25 49.70 -13.51
CA CYS A 134 13.67 48.35 -13.86
C CYS A 134 12.52 47.55 -14.48
N PHE A 135 11.32 47.62 -13.93
CA PHE A 135 10.15 46.93 -14.50
C PHE A 135 9.70 47.52 -15.83
N ASP A 136 9.82 48.85 -16.03
CA ASP A 136 9.53 49.46 -17.35
C ASP A 136 10.51 48.95 -18.39
N ARG A 137 11.81 48.84 -18.11
CA ARG A 137 12.83 48.27 -18.99
C ARG A 137 12.56 46.80 -19.31
N ILE A 138 12.16 46.02 -18.30
CA ILE A 138 11.69 44.63 -18.45
C ILE A 138 10.51 44.54 -19.42
N GLU A 139 9.50 45.36 -19.24
CA GLU A 139 8.29 45.37 -20.11
C GLU A 139 8.62 45.74 -21.55
N ILE A 140 9.48 46.73 -21.77
CA ILE A 140 9.91 47.11 -23.13
C ILE A 140 10.70 45.95 -23.75
N GLY A 141 11.65 45.33 -23.02
CA GLY A 141 12.38 44.19 -23.51
C GLY A 141 11.48 43.01 -23.90
N PHE A 142 10.45 42.74 -23.12
CA PHE A 142 9.44 41.74 -23.45
C PHE A 142 8.66 42.03 -24.70
N CYS A 143 8.13 43.25 -24.80
CA CYS A 143 7.35 43.65 -25.97
C CYS A 143 8.20 43.57 -27.23
N THR A 144 9.44 44.03 -27.18
CA THR A 144 10.40 43.96 -28.28
C THR A 144 10.68 42.53 -28.72
N GLU A 145 10.97 41.66 -27.77
CA GLU A 145 11.22 40.22 -28.04
C GLU A 145 9.95 39.52 -28.59
N TRP A 146 8.79 39.81 -27.99
CA TRP A 146 7.54 39.17 -28.40
C TRP A 146 7.08 39.57 -29.82
N THR A 147 7.26 40.85 -30.21
CA THR A 147 6.88 41.39 -31.52
C THR A 147 7.92 41.12 -32.61
N GLY A 148 9.20 40.87 -32.23
CA GLY A 148 10.29 40.63 -33.20
C GLY A 148 10.22 39.28 -33.92
N ILE A 149 9.23 38.42 -33.61
CA ILE A 149 9.08 37.10 -34.22
C ILE A 149 8.21 37.22 -35.49
N THR A 150 8.79 36.94 -36.62
CA THR A 150 8.06 36.86 -37.91
C THR A 150 7.07 35.68 -37.89
N GLU A 151 6.00 35.73 -38.70
CA GLU A 151 5.01 34.64 -38.82
C GLU A 151 5.67 33.28 -39.15
N ILE A 152 6.70 33.29 -39.98
CA ILE A 152 7.46 32.07 -40.34
C ILE A 152 8.19 31.50 -39.10
N GLN A 153 8.82 32.35 -38.28
CA GLN A 153 9.48 31.92 -37.05
C GLN A 153 8.46 31.36 -36.04
N LYS A 154 7.29 31.97 -35.95
CA LYS A 154 6.18 31.44 -35.14
C LYS A 154 5.74 30.05 -35.58
N LEU A 155 5.61 29.85 -36.91
CA LEU A 155 5.21 28.56 -37.47
C LEU A 155 6.26 27.47 -37.20
N ILE A 156 7.55 27.78 -37.36
CA ILE A 156 8.66 26.87 -37.10
C ILE A 156 8.71 26.52 -35.58
N GLU A 157 8.56 27.51 -34.70
CA GLU A 157 8.53 27.31 -33.26
C GLU A 157 7.35 26.44 -32.83
N LEU A 158 6.17 26.64 -33.43
CA LEU A 158 4.99 25.80 -33.18
C LEU A 158 5.22 24.36 -33.65
N GLN A 159 5.82 24.16 -34.82
CA GLN A 159 6.15 22.81 -35.30
C GLN A 159 7.15 22.10 -34.41
N ILE A 160 8.21 22.81 -33.96
CA ILE A 160 9.20 22.24 -33.01
C ILE A 160 8.51 21.88 -31.70
N THR A 161 7.68 22.78 -31.17
CA THR A 161 6.96 22.54 -29.91
C THR A 161 6.01 21.35 -30.02
N ASN A 162 5.23 21.26 -31.10
CA ASN A 162 4.36 20.11 -31.33
C ASN A 162 5.13 18.79 -31.44
N ARG A 163 6.29 18.80 -32.11
CA ARG A 163 7.15 17.63 -32.20
C ARG A 163 7.71 17.22 -30.85
N GLN A 164 8.13 18.18 -30.02
CA GLN A 164 8.58 17.91 -28.65
C GLN A 164 7.46 17.33 -27.79
N MET A 165 6.27 17.94 -27.83
CA MET A 165 5.10 17.44 -27.08
C MET A 165 4.71 16.02 -27.54
N THR A 166 4.76 15.74 -28.84
CA THR A 166 4.48 14.41 -29.38
C THR A 166 5.52 13.38 -28.88
N ASN A 167 6.80 13.75 -28.90
CA ASN A 167 7.86 12.89 -28.40
C ASN A 167 7.73 12.63 -26.89
N GLU A 168 7.43 13.64 -26.10
CA GLU A 168 7.17 13.47 -24.66
C GLU A 168 5.94 12.57 -24.42
N LYS A 169 4.86 12.82 -25.13
CA LYS A 169 3.66 11.98 -25.07
C LYS A 169 3.99 10.52 -25.39
N ASN A 170 4.72 10.26 -26.47
CA ASN A 170 5.12 8.92 -26.87
C ASN A 170 6.02 8.25 -25.79
N LYS A 171 6.91 9.03 -25.17
CA LYS A 171 7.73 8.52 -24.05
C LYS A 171 6.88 8.08 -22.86
N TYR A 172 5.91 8.90 -22.45
CA TYR A 172 5.00 8.54 -21.35
C TYR A 172 4.13 7.33 -21.71
N LEU A 173 3.64 7.24 -22.94
CA LEU A 173 2.91 6.08 -23.42
C LEU A 173 3.76 4.81 -23.38
N THR A 174 5.00 4.90 -23.84
CA THR A 174 5.92 3.74 -23.79
C THR A 174 6.15 3.28 -22.35
N ILE A 175 6.36 4.21 -21.41
CA ILE A 175 6.49 3.88 -19.99
C ILE A 175 5.22 3.22 -19.47
N PHE A 176 4.05 3.79 -19.76
CA PHE A 176 2.76 3.26 -19.32
C PHE A 176 2.51 1.85 -19.86
N GLU A 177 2.79 1.61 -21.14
CA GLU A 177 2.66 0.29 -21.77
C GLU A 177 3.68 -0.73 -21.25
N SER A 178 4.87 -0.29 -20.81
CA SER A 178 5.90 -1.17 -20.26
C SER A 178 5.65 -1.61 -18.82
N LEU A 179 4.66 -1.02 -18.13
CA LEU A 179 4.30 -1.44 -16.76
C LEU A 179 3.78 -2.87 -16.78
N HIS A 180 4.39 -3.73 -15.97
CA HIS A 180 3.96 -5.12 -15.79
C HIS A 180 2.65 -5.23 -15.00
N SER A 181 2.37 -4.26 -14.14
CA SER A 181 1.12 -4.19 -13.38
C SER A 181 0.02 -3.58 -14.25
N PRO A 182 -1.20 -4.14 -14.25
CA PRO A 182 -2.34 -3.54 -14.92
C PRO A 182 -2.58 -2.12 -14.42
N ALA A 183 -2.68 -1.18 -15.36
CA ALA A 183 -2.93 0.23 -15.10
C ALA A 183 -4.04 0.74 -16.03
N ILE A 184 -5.03 1.41 -15.43
CA ILE A 184 -6.20 1.95 -16.14
C ILE A 184 -6.33 3.43 -15.78
N LEU A 185 -6.53 4.27 -16.78
CA LEU A 185 -6.87 5.67 -16.64
C LEU A 185 -8.35 5.83 -16.94
N MET A 186 -9.07 6.45 -16.04
CA MET A 186 -10.50 6.77 -16.21
C MET A 186 -10.68 8.29 -16.20
N ASN A 187 -11.60 8.77 -17.01
CA ASN A 187 -11.99 10.18 -17.03
C ASN A 187 -12.92 10.52 -15.84
N ASN A 188 -13.35 11.78 -15.78
CA ASN A 188 -14.27 12.27 -14.74
C ASN A 188 -15.67 11.67 -14.80
N GLU A 189 -16.04 10.98 -15.87
CA GLU A 189 -17.32 10.28 -16.07
C GLU A 189 -17.20 8.77 -15.73
N ASN A 190 -16.05 8.34 -15.19
CA ASN A 190 -15.71 6.94 -14.89
C ASN A 190 -15.68 6.03 -16.14
N SER A 191 -15.49 6.60 -17.31
CA SER A 191 -15.21 5.83 -18.54
C SER A 191 -13.71 5.61 -18.68
N ILE A 192 -13.32 4.48 -19.26
CA ILE A 192 -11.90 4.15 -19.47
C ILE A 192 -11.35 5.06 -20.58
N GLU A 193 -10.41 5.92 -20.23
CA GLU A 193 -9.69 6.79 -21.16
C GLU A 193 -8.49 6.07 -21.77
N ASN A 194 -7.77 5.31 -20.96
CA ASN A 194 -6.62 4.52 -21.41
C ASN A 194 -6.36 3.33 -20.49
N LEU A 195 -5.71 2.31 -21.04
CA LEU A 195 -5.27 1.13 -20.30
C LEU A 195 -3.96 0.61 -20.92
N ASN A 196 -3.08 0.06 -20.09
CA ASN A 196 -1.85 -0.54 -20.59
C ASN A 196 -2.07 -2.01 -21.01
N HIS A 197 -1.06 -2.61 -21.64
CA HIS A 197 -1.12 -3.99 -22.13
C HIS A 197 -1.52 -5.00 -21.03
N ALA A 198 -0.97 -4.86 -19.83
CA ALA A 198 -1.30 -5.74 -18.70
C ALA A 198 -2.78 -5.61 -18.26
N ALA A 199 -3.34 -4.38 -18.31
CA ALA A 199 -4.74 -4.14 -18.02
C ALA A 199 -5.65 -4.72 -19.11
N ALA A 200 -5.29 -4.55 -20.39
CA ALA A 200 -6.04 -5.16 -21.50
C ALA A 200 -6.15 -6.69 -21.35
N GLN A 201 -5.07 -7.33 -20.95
CA GLN A 201 -5.07 -8.77 -20.66
C GLN A 201 -5.94 -9.13 -19.45
N LEU A 202 -5.94 -8.31 -18.39
CA LEU A 202 -6.71 -8.57 -17.19
C LEU A 202 -8.23 -8.50 -17.44
N ILE A 203 -8.68 -7.52 -18.22
CA ILE A 203 -10.11 -7.33 -18.52
C ILE A 203 -10.56 -8.09 -19.78
N GLU A 204 -9.68 -8.90 -20.37
CA GLU A 204 -9.93 -9.67 -21.58
C GLU A 204 -10.46 -8.82 -22.75
N SER A 205 -10.01 -7.57 -22.80
CA SER A 205 -10.40 -6.64 -23.85
C SER A 205 -9.62 -6.92 -25.12
N SER A 206 -10.32 -6.96 -26.26
CA SER A 206 -9.72 -6.98 -27.60
C SER A 206 -9.13 -5.63 -28.02
N ALA A 207 -9.21 -4.62 -27.15
CA ALA A 207 -8.63 -3.29 -27.41
C ALA A 207 -7.11 -3.41 -27.51
N SER A 208 -6.55 -2.98 -28.64
CA SER A 208 -5.10 -2.88 -28.82
C SER A 208 -4.55 -1.89 -27.78
N PRO A 209 -3.50 -2.26 -27.02
CA PRO A 209 -2.82 -1.33 -26.12
C PRO A 209 -2.42 -0.06 -26.87
N GLY A 210 -2.68 1.12 -26.30
CA GLY A 210 -2.50 2.41 -27.00
C GLY A 210 -3.56 2.71 -28.06
N GLY A 211 -4.43 1.78 -28.40
CA GLY A 211 -5.47 1.95 -29.43
C GLY A 211 -6.54 2.98 -29.07
N SER A 212 -6.80 3.21 -27.78
CA SER A 212 -7.71 4.24 -27.30
C SER A 212 -7.26 5.67 -27.67
N TYR A 213 -5.96 5.88 -27.94
CA TYR A 213 -5.45 7.14 -28.49
C TYR A 213 -5.76 7.37 -29.96
N TYR A 214 -6.04 6.30 -30.69
CA TYR A 214 -6.24 6.33 -32.15
C TYR A 214 -7.65 5.91 -32.58
N SER A 215 -8.42 5.31 -31.69
CA SER A 215 -9.81 4.93 -31.95
C SER A 215 -10.72 5.44 -30.81
N HIS A 216 -11.77 6.18 -31.15
CA HIS A 216 -12.81 6.64 -30.23
C HIS A 216 -13.74 5.50 -29.75
N ASN A 217 -13.25 4.27 -29.67
CA ASN A 217 -14.03 3.17 -29.10
C ASN A 217 -14.01 3.31 -27.58
N GLU A 218 -15.09 3.82 -27.03
CA GLU A 218 -15.35 3.83 -25.60
C GLU A 218 -15.36 2.37 -25.11
N ILE A 219 -14.34 2.01 -24.34
CA ILE A 219 -14.36 0.76 -23.60
C ILE A 219 -15.35 0.98 -22.45
N SER A 220 -16.46 0.24 -22.47
CA SER A 220 -17.41 0.25 -21.35
C SER A 220 -16.66 0.04 -20.04
N GLY A 221 -17.02 0.81 -18.99
CA GLY A 221 -16.33 0.81 -17.71
C GLY A 221 -16.17 -0.59 -17.09
N LEU A 222 -15.68 -0.64 -15.88
CA LEU A 222 -15.46 -1.88 -15.12
C LEU A 222 -16.69 -2.18 -14.25
N PRO A 223 -17.72 -2.90 -14.73
CA PRO A 223 -19.00 -3.09 -14.00
C PRO A 223 -18.77 -3.65 -12.59
N TRP A 224 -17.78 -4.51 -12.45
CA TRP A 224 -17.41 -5.16 -11.19
C TRP A 224 -16.63 -4.25 -10.21
N LEU A 225 -16.29 -3.01 -10.61
CA LEU A 225 -15.62 -1.97 -9.79
C LEU A 225 -16.43 -0.66 -9.74
N ASN A 226 -17.55 -0.55 -10.42
CA ASN A 226 -18.26 0.73 -10.54
C ASN A 226 -18.62 1.35 -9.20
N ASN A 227 -19.02 0.55 -8.21
CA ASN A 227 -19.40 1.04 -6.89
C ASN A 227 -18.19 1.65 -6.17
N GLU A 228 -17.07 0.93 -6.11
CA GLU A 228 -15.86 1.37 -5.43
C GLU A 228 -15.23 2.60 -6.10
N ILE A 229 -15.27 2.65 -7.43
CA ILE A 229 -14.78 3.80 -8.20
C ILE A 229 -15.65 5.03 -7.96
N SER A 230 -16.97 4.89 -8.03
CA SER A 230 -17.92 5.98 -7.82
C SER A 230 -17.85 6.53 -6.38
N GLU A 231 -17.75 5.66 -5.39
CA GLU A 231 -17.57 6.03 -3.99
C GLU A 231 -16.25 6.78 -3.79
N PHE A 232 -15.17 6.29 -4.38
CA PHE A 232 -13.86 6.96 -4.31
C PHE A 232 -13.89 8.32 -5.03
N ALA A 233 -14.48 8.41 -6.23
CA ALA A 233 -14.59 9.67 -6.98
C ALA A 233 -15.34 10.74 -6.18
N ALA A 234 -16.42 10.36 -5.49
CA ALA A 234 -17.23 11.26 -4.64
C ALA A 234 -16.53 11.61 -3.32
N SER A 235 -15.54 10.85 -2.86
CA SER A 235 -14.84 11.09 -1.60
C SER A 235 -13.89 12.28 -1.68
N HIS A 236 -13.48 12.83 -0.53
CA HIS A 236 -12.42 13.85 -0.45
C HIS A 236 -10.99 13.26 -0.47
N LYS A 237 -10.85 11.94 -0.50
CA LYS A 237 -9.55 11.27 -0.50
C LYS A 237 -8.87 11.41 -1.86
N LEU A 238 -7.57 11.69 -1.87
CA LEU A 238 -6.75 11.73 -3.09
C LEU A 238 -6.26 10.35 -3.51
N GLU A 239 -6.12 9.43 -2.55
CA GLU A 239 -5.66 8.06 -2.75
C GLU A 239 -6.52 7.09 -1.94
N GLY A 240 -6.70 5.90 -2.46
CA GLY A 240 -7.41 4.81 -1.81
C GLY A 240 -6.85 3.45 -2.24
N SER A 241 -7.13 2.41 -1.46
CA SER A 241 -6.82 1.05 -1.88
C SER A 241 -7.71 0.05 -1.18
N PHE A 242 -8.01 -1.05 -1.88
CA PHE A 242 -8.73 -2.20 -1.33
C PHE A 242 -8.25 -3.49 -2.01
N GLU A 243 -8.56 -4.63 -1.42
CA GLU A 243 -8.26 -5.94 -2.01
C GLU A 243 -9.54 -6.56 -2.57
N LYS A 244 -9.41 -7.19 -3.74
CA LYS A 244 -10.54 -7.87 -4.40
C LYS A 244 -10.08 -9.17 -5.05
N GLU A 245 -10.92 -10.19 -4.96
CA GLU A 245 -10.77 -11.42 -5.73
C GLU A 245 -11.44 -11.23 -7.09
N ILE A 246 -10.71 -11.54 -8.14
CA ILE A 246 -11.16 -11.40 -9.54
C ILE A 246 -11.06 -12.77 -10.21
N GLU A 247 -12.14 -13.20 -10.82
CA GLU A 247 -12.16 -14.39 -11.69
C GLU A 247 -11.56 -13.99 -13.04
N THR A 248 -10.54 -14.70 -13.48
CA THR A 248 -9.89 -14.49 -14.78
C THR A 248 -9.88 -15.80 -15.55
N SER A 249 -9.62 -15.75 -16.86
CA SER A 249 -9.42 -16.96 -17.69
C SER A 249 -8.34 -17.92 -17.15
N LYS A 250 -7.42 -17.39 -16.33
CA LYS A 250 -6.37 -18.16 -15.64
C LYS A 250 -6.78 -18.59 -14.22
N GLY A 251 -8.07 -18.46 -13.85
CA GLY A 251 -8.63 -18.77 -12.54
C GLY A 251 -8.67 -17.57 -11.59
N LYS A 252 -9.00 -17.84 -10.34
CA LYS A 252 -9.13 -16.84 -9.27
C LYS A 252 -7.81 -16.19 -8.92
N ARG A 253 -7.77 -14.86 -8.94
CA ARG A 253 -6.62 -14.04 -8.59
C ARG A 253 -6.99 -12.99 -7.56
N TYR A 254 -6.04 -12.63 -6.73
CA TYR A 254 -6.20 -11.62 -5.68
C TYR A 254 -5.43 -10.37 -6.06
N TYR A 255 -6.13 -9.25 -6.19
CA TYR A 255 -5.52 -7.98 -6.52
C TYR A 255 -5.69 -6.98 -5.38
N LYS A 256 -4.62 -6.22 -5.09
CA LYS A 256 -4.72 -4.96 -4.38
C LYS A 256 -4.90 -3.87 -5.42
N ILE A 257 -6.05 -3.21 -5.41
CA ILE A 257 -6.40 -2.15 -6.34
C ILE A 257 -6.14 -0.82 -5.64
N LYS A 258 -5.26 -0.01 -6.22
CA LYS A 258 -4.95 1.33 -5.75
C LYS A 258 -5.65 2.33 -6.67
N LEU A 259 -6.32 3.30 -6.07
CA LEU A 259 -6.97 4.40 -6.78
C LEU A 259 -6.27 5.70 -6.42
N LYS A 260 -6.04 6.54 -7.42
CA LYS A 260 -5.47 7.87 -7.23
C LYS A 260 -6.20 8.87 -8.11
N LYS A 261 -6.65 10.00 -7.52
CA LYS A 261 -7.26 11.08 -8.30
C LYS A 261 -6.22 11.78 -9.15
N MET A 262 -6.55 11.96 -10.42
CA MET A 262 -5.81 12.87 -11.29
C MET A 262 -6.38 14.27 -11.13
N LEU A 263 -5.49 15.22 -10.92
CA LEU A 263 -5.83 16.63 -10.80
C LEU A 263 -5.09 17.40 -11.89
N ASP A 264 -5.74 18.38 -12.47
CA ASP A 264 -5.07 19.35 -13.34
C ASP A 264 -4.20 20.33 -12.52
N ILE A 265 -3.50 21.23 -13.20
CA ILE A 265 -2.64 22.24 -12.59
C ILE A 265 -3.40 23.23 -11.68
N SER A 266 -4.73 23.27 -11.76
CA SER A 266 -5.59 24.10 -10.92
C SER A 266 -6.20 23.32 -9.75
N GLY A 267 -5.86 22.03 -9.61
CA GLY A 267 -6.39 21.15 -8.57
C GLY A 267 -7.79 20.61 -8.87
N LYS A 268 -8.29 20.76 -10.11
CA LYS A 268 -9.59 20.23 -10.53
C LYS A 268 -9.44 18.75 -10.85
N PHE A 269 -10.39 17.95 -10.39
CA PHE A 269 -10.48 16.52 -10.69
C PHE A 269 -10.69 16.30 -12.20
N THR A 270 -9.81 15.51 -12.79
CA THR A 270 -9.85 15.15 -14.22
C THR A 270 -10.11 13.67 -14.44
N GLY A 271 -9.91 12.84 -13.42
CA GLY A 271 -10.14 11.41 -13.54
C GLY A 271 -9.46 10.60 -12.45
N THR A 272 -9.45 9.28 -12.61
CA THR A 272 -8.89 8.34 -11.63
C THR A 272 -7.91 7.39 -12.31
N VAL A 273 -6.75 7.19 -11.69
CA VAL A 273 -5.80 6.13 -12.03
C VAL A 273 -6.11 4.92 -11.16
N LEU A 274 -6.21 3.74 -11.79
CA LEU A 274 -6.29 2.45 -11.12
C LEU A 274 -5.01 1.67 -11.40
N LEU A 275 -4.40 1.15 -10.34
CA LEU A 275 -3.24 0.26 -10.42
C LEU A 275 -3.56 -1.05 -9.70
N PHE A 276 -3.26 -2.18 -10.34
CA PHE A 276 -3.55 -3.51 -9.83
C PHE A 276 -2.25 -4.22 -9.47
N ASP A 277 -2.04 -4.48 -8.19
CA ASP A 277 -0.94 -5.31 -7.71
C ASP A 277 -1.44 -6.75 -7.51
N ASP A 278 -0.91 -7.71 -8.25
CA ASP A 278 -1.28 -9.13 -8.11
C ASP A 278 -0.67 -9.71 -6.82
N LEU A 279 -1.53 -10.02 -5.86
CA LEU A 279 -1.17 -10.62 -4.57
C LEU A 279 -1.34 -12.15 -4.55
N THR A 280 -1.68 -12.77 -5.67
CA THR A 280 -2.08 -14.18 -5.74
C THR A 280 -1.01 -15.11 -5.20
N GLU A 281 0.22 -14.99 -5.68
CA GLU A 281 1.32 -15.84 -5.22
C GLU A 281 1.68 -15.55 -3.77
N ARG A 282 1.64 -14.30 -3.35
CA ARG A 282 1.87 -13.92 -1.95
C ARG A 282 0.83 -14.56 -1.03
N LYS A 283 -0.47 -14.46 -1.34
CA LYS A 283 -1.54 -15.08 -0.54
C LYS A 283 -1.46 -16.60 -0.52
N LYS A 284 -1.10 -17.23 -1.64
CA LYS A 284 -0.83 -18.68 -1.69
C LYS A 284 0.34 -19.05 -0.78
N MET A 285 1.42 -18.28 -0.81
CA MET A 285 2.59 -18.51 0.03
C MET A 285 2.26 -18.29 1.51
N GLU A 286 1.54 -17.21 1.86
CA GLU A 286 1.08 -16.95 3.22
C GLU A 286 0.21 -18.09 3.76
N LYS A 287 -0.73 -18.58 2.93
CA LYS A 287 -1.56 -19.75 3.29
C LYS A 287 -0.72 -21.02 3.48
N LYS A 288 0.24 -21.26 2.58
CA LYS A 288 1.14 -22.40 2.70
C LYS A 288 2.03 -22.31 3.94
N LEU A 289 2.58 -21.14 4.23
CA LEU A 289 3.37 -20.90 5.45
C LEU A 289 2.51 -21.09 6.71
N SER A 290 1.28 -20.59 6.72
CA SER A 290 0.35 -20.80 7.82
C SER A 290 0.06 -22.28 8.04
N LEU A 291 -0.20 -23.04 6.98
CA LEU A 291 -0.40 -24.50 7.10
C LEU A 291 0.85 -25.20 7.62
N LEU A 292 2.04 -24.91 7.12
CA LEU A 292 3.30 -25.48 7.59
C LEU A 292 3.59 -25.12 9.06
N ALA A 293 3.24 -23.91 9.47
CA ALA A 293 3.42 -23.46 10.85
C ALA A 293 2.42 -24.09 11.84
N THR A 294 1.25 -24.51 11.37
CA THR A 294 0.14 -24.93 12.23
C THR A 294 -0.22 -26.41 12.14
N THR A 295 0.09 -27.06 11.01
CA THR A 295 -0.31 -28.45 10.77
C THR A 295 0.88 -29.38 10.59
N ASP A 296 0.66 -30.66 10.91
CA ASP A 296 1.57 -31.76 10.56
C ASP A 296 1.43 -32.08 9.06
N SER A 297 2.55 -32.09 8.35
CA SER A 297 2.57 -32.22 6.88
C SER A 297 2.10 -33.59 6.38
N LEU A 298 2.18 -34.65 7.22
CA LEU A 298 1.77 -35.99 6.86
C LEU A 298 0.27 -36.20 7.07
N THR A 299 -0.23 -35.76 8.21
CA THR A 299 -1.57 -36.11 8.70
C THR A 299 -2.60 -34.99 8.49
N GLY A 300 -2.16 -33.74 8.31
CA GLY A 300 -3.02 -32.57 8.11
C GLY A 300 -3.69 -32.03 9.36
N ILE A 301 -3.58 -32.70 10.52
CA ILE A 301 -4.04 -32.20 11.82
C ILE A 301 -3.02 -31.17 12.38
N TYR A 302 -3.30 -30.56 13.52
CA TYR A 302 -2.37 -29.62 14.11
C TYR A 302 -1.02 -30.29 14.44
N ASN A 303 0.08 -29.58 14.18
CA ASN A 303 1.40 -30.00 14.64
C ASN A 303 1.54 -29.79 16.16
N ARG A 304 2.58 -30.36 16.76
CA ARG A 304 2.83 -30.27 18.20
C ARG A 304 2.78 -28.83 18.74
N GLY A 305 3.47 -27.92 18.06
CA GLY A 305 3.58 -26.52 18.53
C GLY A 305 2.23 -25.81 18.59
N TRP A 306 1.45 -25.98 17.52
CA TRP A 306 0.15 -25.35 17.42
C TRP A 306 -0.90 -25.98 18.34
N TYR A 307 -0.88 -27.30 18.45
CA TYR A 307 -1.69 -28.04 19.43
C TYR A 307 -1.48 -27.54 20.85
N LEU A 308 -0.21 -27.45 21.30
CA LEU A 308 0.13 -26.94 22.63
C LEU A 308 -0.36 -25.50 22.83
N THR A 309 -0.20 -24.66 21.81
CA THR A 309 -0.64 -23.25 21.85
C THR A 309 -2.15 -23.12 22.02
N LEU A 310 -2.93 -23.88 21.23
CA LEU A 310 -4.39 -23.84 21.30
C LEU A 310 -4.89 -24.45 22.62
N SER A 311 -4.36 -25.60 23.02
CA SER A 311 -4.74 -26.26 24.25
C SER A 311 -4.43 -25.42 25.50
N GLN A 312 -3.30 -24.72 25.51
CA GLN A 312 -2.98 -23.77 26.59
C GLN A 312 -3.99 -22.63 26.69
N LYS A 313 -4.45 -22.09 25.55
CA LYS A 313 -5.50 -21.07 25.54
C LYS A 313 -6.80 -21.60 26.14
N GLU A 314 -7.20 -22.80 25.79
CA GLU A 314 -8.42 -23.42 26.32
C GLU A 314 -8.29 -23.78 27.80
N ILE A 315 -7.12 -24.14 28.29
CA ILE A 315 -6.85 -24.33 29.75
C ILE A 315 -7.09 -23.01 30.49
N LEU A 316 -6.57 -21.89 29.98
CA LEU A 316 -6.77 -20.57 30.60
C LEU A 316 -8.26 -20.17 30.59
N ARG A 317 -8.97 -20.47 29.47
CA ARG A 317 -10.41 -20.22 29.32
C ARG A 317 -11.21 -21.08 30.29
N SER A 318 -10.96 -22.40 30.33
CA SER A 318 -11.59 -23.36 31.23
C SER A 318 -11.49 -22.90 32.69
N ARG A 319 -10.34 -22.45 33.11
CA ARG A 319 -10.12 -21.93 34.47
C ARG A 319 -10.88 -20.64 34.75
N ARG A 320 -10.85 -19.70 33.79
CA ARG A 320 -11.54 -18.41 33.94
C ARG A 320 -13.06 -18.59 34.17
N TYR A 321 -13.64 -19.55 33.46
CA TYR A 321 -15.09 -19.79 33.49
C TYR A 321 -15.50 -21.02 34.32
N ASN A 322 -14.54 -21.65 34.99
CA ASN A 322 -14.74 -22.90 35.79
C ASN A 322 -15.43 -24.01 34.97
N LEU A 323 -15.03 -24.19 33.71
CA LEU A 323 -15.53 -25.22 32.82
C LEU A 323 -14.62 -26.45 32.89
N PRO A 324 -15.17 -27.68 32.83
CA PRO A 324 -14.34 -28.88 32.82
C PRO A 324 -13.58 -28.97 31.48
N LEU A 325 -12.32 -29.44 31.55
CA LEU A 325 -11.49 -29.71 30.38
C LEU A 325 -10.72 -31.00 30.64
N SER A 326 -10.68 -31.85 29.61
CA SER A 326 -9.93 -33.10 29.66
C SER A 326 -9.00 -33.25 28.47
N LEU A 327 -7.94 -34.02 28.66
CA LEU A 327 -6.94 -34.29 27.65
C LEU A 327 -6.79 -35.81 27.49
N ILE A 328 -6.66 -36.23 26.23
CA ILE A 328 -6.35 -37.63 25.87
C ILE A 328 -5.00 -37.63 25.17
N MET A 329 -4.11 -38.51 25.64
CA MET A 329 -2.93 -38.93 24.89
C MET A 329 -3.23 -40.28 24.24
N ALA A 330 -3.02 -40.37 22.94
CA ALA A 330 -3.22 -41.61 22.17
C ALA A 330 -1.95 -41.96 21.41
N ASP A 331 -1.67 -43.29 21.35
CA ASP A 331 -0.50 -43.81 20.67
C ASP A 331 -0.86 -45.11 19.91
N ILE A 332 -0.32 -45.27 18.71
CA ILE A 332 -0.59 -46.45 17.88
C ILE A 332 0.24 -47.64 18.41
N ASP A 333 -0.49 -48.68 18.79
CA ASP A 333 0.13 -49.88 19.34
C ASP A 333 1.02 -50.59 18.30
N HIS A 334 2.22 -50.94 18.71
CA HIS A 334 3.19 -51.66 17.88
C HIS A 334 3.53 -50.97 16.55
N PHE A 335 3.48 -49.65 16.48
CA PHE A 335 3.72 -48.89 15.24
C PHE A 335 5.08 -49.17 14.62
N LYS A 336 6.11 -49.36 15.45
CA LYS A 336 7.44 -49.75 14.98
C LYS A 336 7.38 -51.10 14.25
N LEU A 337 6.64 -52.09 14.75
CA LEU A 337 6.50 -53.39 14.12
C LEU A 337 5.81 -53.27 12.73
N ILE A 338 4.81 -52.35 12.64
CA ILE A 338 4.15 -52.07 11.35
C ILE A 338 5.19 -51.54 10.36
N ASN A 339 6.01 -50.57 10.74
CA ASN A 339 7.07 -50.06 9.90
C ASN A 339 8.10 -51.07 9.49
N ASP A 340 8.52 -51.88 10.45
CA ASP A 340 9.56 -52.92 10.24
C ASP A 340 9.03 -54.04 9.29
N THR A 341 7.72 -54.35 9.35
CA THR A 341 7.10 -55.42 8.57
C THR A 341 6.64 -54.97 7.18
N PHE A 342 6.03 -53.79 7.09
CA PHE A 342 5.34 -53.31 5.86
C PHE A 342 6.00 -52.10 5.23
N GLY A 343 7.06 -51.58 5.83
CA GLY A 343 7.79 -50.40 5.42
C GLY A 343 7.20 -49.06 5.88
N HIS A 344 8.00 -48.00 5.88
CA HIS A 344 7.62 -46.67 6.35
C HIS A 344 6.44 -46.09 5.58
N GLN A 345 6.29 -46.41 4.27
CA GLN A 345 5.14 -45.93 3.50
C GLN A 345 3.81 -46.48 4.03
N ALA A 346 3.80 -47.74 4.49
CA ALA A 346 2.63 -48.32 5.13
C ALA A 346 2.34 -47.68 6.47
N GLY A 347 3.36 -47.38 7.29
CA GLY A 347 3.19 -46.59 8.50
C GLY A 347 2.60 -45.21 8.27
N ASP A 348 3.03 -44.51 7.20
CA ASP A 348 2.45 -43.22 6.79
C ASP A 348 0.97 -43.34 6.44
N VAL A 349 0.56 -44.41 5.75
CA VAL A 349 -0.86 -44.69 5.46
C VAL A 349 -1.65 -44.91 6.74
N VAL A 350 -1.11 -45.69 7.68
CA VAL A 350 -1.72 -45.90 9.00
C VAL A 350 -1.88 -44.59 9.76
N LEU A 351 -0.85 -43.76 9.84
CA LEU A 351 -0.90 -42.44 10.49
C LEU A 351 -1.98 -41.53 9.92
N LYS A 352 -2.07 -41.46 8.57
CA LYS A 352 -3.11 -40.69 7.88
C LYS A 352 -4.50 -41.22 8.17
N ASN A 353 -4.67 -42.55 8.18
CA ASN A 353 -5.95 -43.17 8.47
C ASN A 353 -6.38 -42.90 9.92
N VAL A 354 -5.51 -43.17 10.89
CA VAL A 354 -5.77 -42.89 12.33
C VAL A 354 -6.18 -41.43 12.52
N SER A 355 -5.39 -40.50 11.97
CA SER A 355 -5.69 -39.06 12.08
C SER A 355 -7.10 -38.71 11.57
N ARG A 356 -7.44 -39.24 10.39
CA ARG A 356 -8.75 -38.98 9.76
C ARG A 356 -9.90 -39.57 10.58
N GLU A 357 -9.78 -40.84 10.99
CA GLU A 357 -10.82 -41.53 11.78
C GLU A 357 -11.02 -40.89 13.13
N LEU A 358 -9.93 -40.53 13.86
CA LEU A 358 -10.03 -39.82 15.11
C LEU A 358 -10.71 -38.47 14.95
N GLN A 359 -10.31 -37.67 13.95
CA GLN A 359 -10.86 -36.33 13.71
C GLN A 359 -12.37 -36.37 13.40
N GLN A 360 -12.83 -37.37 12.66
CA GLN A 360 -14.28 -37.55 12.35
C GLN A 360 -15.14 -37.84 13.58
N GLN A 361 -14.54 -38.38 14.64
CA GLN A 361 -15.23 -38.70 15.89
C GLN A 361 -15.24 -37.54 16.89
N LEU A 362 -14.49 -36.48 16.63
CA LEU A 362 -14.36 -35.32 17.52
C LEU A 362 -15.33 -34.19 17.09
N ARG A 363 -15.67 -33.35 18.04
CA ARG A 363 -16.48 -32.14 17.78
C ARG A 363 -15.59 -31.07 17.13
N ALA A 364 -16.20 -30.14 16.41
CA ALA A 364 -15.51 -29.02 15.78
C ALA A 364 -14.74 -28.12 16.76
N VAL A 365 -15.15 -28.11 18.03
CA VAL A 365 -14.49 -27.33 19.09
C VAL A 365 -13.31 -28.08 19.75
N ASP A 366 -13.26 -29.43 19.63
CA ASP A 366 -12.18 -30.20 20.20
C ASP A 366 -10.87 -30.01 19.42
N ILE A 367 -9.74 -30.02 20.09
CA ILE A 367 -8.45 -29.73 19.48
C ILE A 367 -7.68 -31.04 19.38
N MET A 368 -7.22 -31.38 18.19
CA MET A 368 -6.39 -32.57 17.96
C MET A 368 -5.09 -32.22 17.28
N GLY A 369 -3.97 -32.78 17.74
CA GLY A 369 -2.67 -32.59 17.13
C GLY A 369 -1.78 -33.84 17.23
N ARG A 370 -0.80 -33.94 16.34
CA ARG A 370 0.26 -34.93 16.37
C ARG A 370 1.43 -34.42 17.21
N LEU A 371 1.76 -35.13 18.26
CA LEU A 371 2.80 -34.71 19.23
C LEU A 371 4.19 -35.18 18.82
N GLY A 372 4.28 -36.29 18.07
CA GLY A 372 5.52 -36.86 17.57
C GLY A 372 5.30 -38.30 17.13
N GLY A 373 6.10 -38.84 16.19
CA GLY A 373 6.03 -40.24 15.79
C GLY A 373 4.60 -40.74 15.56
N GLU A 374 4.15 -41.63 16.43
CA GLU A 374 2.83 -42.26 16.47
C GLU A 374 1.89 -41.69 17.54
N GLU A 375 2.28 -40.58 18.21
CA GLU A 375 1.56 -40.00 19.35
C GLU A 375 0.64 -38.86 18.93
N PHE A 376 -0.58 -38.85 19.48
CA PHE A 376 -1.62 -37.86 19.25
C PHE A 376 -2.11 -37.26 20.58
N GLY A 377 -2.29 -35.95 20.61
CA GLY A 377 -2.94 -35.26 21.73
C GLY A 377 -4.32 -34.77 21.30
N ILE A 378 -5.31 -34.95 22.20
CA ILE A 378 -6.68 -34.48 21.98
C ILE A 378 -7.11 -33.73 23.24
N THR A 379 -7.53 -32.47 23.06
CA THR A 379 -8.10 -31.65 24.14
C THR A 379 -9.60 -31.56 23.94
N LEU A 380 -10.36 -32.08 24.89
CA LEU A 380 -11.81 -32.09 24.92
C LEU A 380 -12.33 -30.88 25.74
N ILE A 381 -12.98 -29.96 25.06
CA ILE A 381 -13.50 -28.73 25.65
C ILE A 381 -14.84 -29.02 26.35
N GLU A 382 -15.03 -28.44 27.54
CA GLU A 382 -16.24 -28.62 28.38
C GLU A 382 -16.58 -30.10 28.65
N SER A 383 -15.52 -30.92 28.87
CA SER A 383 -15.61 -32.35 29.09
C SER A 383 -14.96 -32.74 30.40
N ASN A 384 -15.72 -33.39 31.27
CA ASN A 384 -15.18 -33.99 32.50
C ASN A 384 -14.54 -35.36 32.19
N LEU A 385 -13.91 -35.98 33.20
CA LEU A 385 -13.17 -37.22 33.06
C LEU A 385 -14.05 -38.37 32.53
N GLU A 386 -15.27 -38.51 32.99
CA GLU A 386 -16.20 -39.55 32.57
C GLU A 386 -16.56 -39.46 31.09
N LYS A 387 -16.93 -38.25 30.64
CA LYS A 387 -17.23 -37.98 29.21
C LYS A 387 -15.98 -38.16 28.35
N ALA A 388 -14.81 -37.76 28.84
CA ALA A 388 -13.56 -37.93 28.14
C ALA A 388 -13.17 -39.39 28.01
N ALA A 389 -13.32 -40.20 29.08
CA ALA A 389 -13.11 -41.63 29.03
C ALA A 389 -14.07 -42.33 28.05
N SER A 390 -15.35 -41.97 28.04
CA SER A 390 -16.32 -42.49 27.08
C SER A 390 -15.95 -42.09 25.63
N THR A 391 -15.48 -40.86 25.40
CA THR A 391 -14.99 -40.46 24.13
C THR A 391 -13.75 -41.25 23.71
N ALA A 392 -12.81 -41.43 24.61
CA ALA A 392 -11.58 -42.20 24.35
C ALA A 392 -11.91 -43.66 23.98
N GLU A 393 -12.86 -44.31 24.68
CA GLU A 393 -13.28 -45.68 24.38
C GLU A 393 -13.92 -45.76 22.96
N ARG A 394 -14.78 -44.83 22.60
CA ARG A 394 -15.33 -44.75 21.27
C ARG A 394 -14.24 -44.58 20.18
N LEU A 395 -13.23 -43.77 20.45
CA LEU A 395 -12.06 -43.60 19.54
C LEU A 395 -11.31 -44.91 19.40
N ARG A 396 -11.03 -45.59 20.52
CA ARG A 396 -10.35 -46.89 20.57
C ARG A 396 -11.10 -47.94 19.73
N GLU A 397 -12.40 -48.11 19.99
CA GLU A 397 -13.23 -49.07 19.26
C GLU A 397 -13.29 -48.76 17.75
N LYS A 398 -13.43 -47.49 17.40
CA LYS A 398 -13.41 -47.06 16.00
C LYS A 398 -12.12 -47.48 15.32
N ILE A 399 -10.97 -47.22 15.92
CA ILE A 399 -9.66 -47.54 15.33
C ILE A 399 -9.44 -49.06 15.30
N ALA A 400 -9.79 -49.81 16.36
CA ALA A 400 -9.67 -51.27 16.39
C ALA A 400 -10.52 -51.98 15.30
N GLY A 401 -11.61 -51.33 14.87
CA GLY A 401 -12.43 -51.83 13.75
C GLY A 401 -11.94 -51.38 12.35
N CYS A 402 -10.83 -50.61 12.26
CA CYS A 402 -10.28 -50.16 11.01
C CYS A 402 -9.16 -51.07 10.50
N GLY A 403 -9.09 -51.17 9.15
CA GLY A 403 -7.95 -51.75 8.44
C GLY A 403 -7.55 -50.82 7.30
N VAL A 404 -6.31 -50.82 6.94
CA VAL A 404 -5.82 -50.11 5.75
C VAL A 404 -5.15 -51.03 4.74
N MET A 405 -5.44 -50.82 3.48
CA MET A 405 -4.74 -51.53 2.43
C MET A 405 -3.42 -50.85 2.06
N SER A 406 -2.31 -51.56 2.14
CA SER A 406 -1.02 -51.09 1.69
C SER A 406 -0.26 -52.21 0.98
N ASN A 407 0.23 -51.97 -0.21
CA ASN A 407 0.97 -52.94 -1.03
C ASN A 407 0.29 -54.33 -1.17
N GLY A 408 -1.07 -54.35 -1.24
CA GLY A 408 -1.84 -55.57 -1.38
C GLY A 408 -2.08 -56.35 -0.09
N SER A 409 -1.62 -55.85 1.08
CA SER A 409 -1.86 -56.42 2.41
C SER A 409 -2.79 -55.53 3.20
N GLU A 410 -3.72 -56.14 3.92
CA GLU A 410 -4.56 -55.43 4.90
C GLU A 410 -3.82 -55.38 6.24
N ILE A 411 -3.66 -54.16 6.78
CA ILE A 411 -2.96 -53.89 8.03
C ILE A 411 -3.99 -53.50 9.09
N HIS A 412 -4.10 -54.30 10.17
CA HIS A 412 -4.89 -54.02 11.33
C HIS A 412 -3.99 -53.40 12.42
N PHE A 413 -4.51 -52.47 13.13
CA PHE A 413 -3.82 -51.76 14.22
C PHE A 413 -4.80 -51.33 15.29
N THR A 414 -4.27 -51.09 16.46
CA THR A 414 -5.01 -50.56 17.62
C THR A 414 -4.32 -49.34 18.21
N ILE A 415 -5.00 -48.66 19.09
CA ILE A 415 -4.45 -47.54 19.84
C ILE A 415 -4.65 -47.73 21.34
N SER A 416 -3.69 -47.30 22.10
CA SER A 416 -3.80 -47.15 23.57
C SER A 416 -4.05 -45.65 23.89
N LEU A 417 -4.90 -45.39 24.89
CA LEU A 417 -5.26 -44.02 25.27
C LEU A 417 -5.11 -43.80 26.76
N GLY A 418 -4.53 -42.66 27.13
CA GLY A 418 -4.49 -42.16 28.49
C GLY A 418 -5.29 -40.88 28.62
N VAL A 419 -6.17 -40.81 29.62
CA VAL A 419 -7.09 -39.69 29.83
C VAL A 419 -6.78 -39.00 31.17
N ALA A 420 -6.69 -37.68 31.14
CA ALA A 420 -6.57 -36.85 32.34
C ALA A 420 -7.54 -35.67 32.25
N GLN A 421 -8.14 -35.34 33.39
CA GLN A 421 -8.95 -34.12 33.53
C GLN A 421 -8.10 -33.01 34.15
N LEU A 422 -8.27 -31.77 33.67
CA LEU A 422 -7.68 -30.60 34.29
C LEU A 422 -8.21 -30.45 35.72
N ASP A 423 -7.31 -30.46 36.67
CA ASP A 423 -7.65 -30.11 38.05
C ASP A 423 -7.39 -28.62 38.32
N GLY A 424 -7.92 -28.09 39.42
CA GLY A 424 -7.81 -26.67 39.75
C GLY A 424 -6.38 -26.18 40.04
N LYS A 425 -5.39 -27.07 40.08
CA LYS A 425 -3.99 -26.78 40.49
C LYS A 425 -3.07 -26.58 39.27
N GLU A 426 -3.44 -27.10 38.11
CA GLU A 426 -2.61 -27.03 36.90
C GLU A 426 -2.83 -25.71 36.14
N HIS A 427 -1.73 -25.08 35.79
CA HIS A 427 -1.72 -23.82 35.04
C HIS A 427 -1.16 -23.97 33.61
N ASP A 428 -0.53 -25.11 33.35
CA ASP A 428 0.24 -25.35 32.14
C ASP A 428 -0.20 -26.66 31.48
N ILE A 429 -0.26 -26.61 30.14
CA ILE A 429 -0.57 -27.76 29.30
C ILE A 429 0.37 -28.94 29.56
N HIS A 430 1.64 -28.69 29.89
CA HIS A 430 2.61 -29.76 30.16
C HIS A 430 2.28 -30.57 31.40
N ALA A 431 1.67 -29.97 32.41
CA ALA A 431 1.28 -30.69 33.63
C ALA A 431 0.15 -31.69 33.35
N ILE A 432 -0.88 -31.31 32.61
CA ILE A 432 -1.97 -32.24 32.28
C ILE A 432 -1.53 -33.27 31.22
N LEU A 433 -0.67 -32.88 30.25
CA LEU A 433 -0.06 -33.84 29.31
C LEU A 433 0.70 -34.93 30.04
N LYS A 434 1.50 -34.57 31.02
CA LYS A 434 2.24 -35.57 31.86
C LYS A 434 1.29 -36.58 32.52
N LYS A 435 0.17 -36.10 33.08
CA LYS A 435 -0.84 -37.00 33.67
C LYS A 435 -1.48 -37.93 32.61
N ALA A 436 -1.82 -37.42 31.46
CA ALA A 436 -2.35 -38.23 30.38
C ALA A 436 -1.33 -39.22 29.84
N ASP A 437 -0.05 -38.87 29.78
CA ASP A 437 1.05 -39.76 29.41
C ASP A 437 1.26 -40.89 30.44
N GLU A 438 1.20 -40.59 31.74
CA GLU A 438 1.24 -41.61 32.81
C GLU A 438 0.08 -42.61 32.68
N ALA A 439 -1.13 -42.13 32.36
CA ALA A 439 -2.29 -42.97 32.06
C ALA A 439 -2.07 -43.81 30.80
N LEU A 440 -1.54 -43.22 29.71
CA LEU A 440 -1.21 -43.92 28.47
C LEU A 440 -0.16 -45.03 28.70
N TYR A 441 0.87 -44.73 29.48
CA TYR A 441 1.87 -45.72 29.86
C TYR A 441 1.24 -46.90 30.58
N SER A 442 0.28 -46.65 31.50
CA SER A 442 -0.48 -47.67 32.17
C SER A 442 -1.33 -48.50 31.20
N ALA A 443 -1.95 -47.89 30.19
CA ALA A 443 -2.68 -48.58 29.15
C ALA A 443 -1.77 -49.51 28.34
N LYS A 444 -0.59 -49.07 27.98
CA LYS A 444 0.41 -49.90 27.25
C LYS A 444 0.90 -51.09 28.11
N ARG A 445 1.04 -50.92 29.41
CA ARG A 445 1.40 -52.02 30.32
C ARG A 445 0.26 -53.03 30.56
N ASN A 446 -0.99 -52.58 30.57
CA ASN A 446 -2.16 -53.41 30.81
C ASN A 446 -2.63 -54.20 29.56
N GLY A 447 -1.78 -54.38 28.57
CA GLY A 447 -2.03 -55.21 27.41
C GLY A 447 -2.37 -54.44 26.13
N ARG A 448 -2.25 -53.09 26.14
CA ARG A 448 -2.54 -52.21 25.00
C ARG A 448 -4.03 -52.25 24.59
N ASN A 449 -4.38 -51.58 23.48
CA ASN A 449 -5.76 -51.49 22.97
C ASN A 449 -6.78 -51.25 24.12
N CYS A 450 -6.50 -50.32 24.97
CA CYS A 450 -7.35 -49.97 26.11
C CYS A 450 -7.23 -48.49 26.51
N VAL A 451 -8.19 -48.02 27.26
CA VAL A 451 -8.24 -46.68 27.82
C VAL A 451 -7.88 -46.76 29.31
N GLN A 452 -7.00 -45.91 29.77
CA GLN A 452 -6.72 -45.71 31.20
C GLN A 452 -6.94 -44.26 31.61
N THR A 453 -7.44 -44.08 32.81
CA THR A 453 -7.65 -42.74 33.40
C THR A 453 -6.77 -42.56 34.59
N LEU A 454 -6.15 -41.40 34.78
CA LEU A 454 -5.48 -41.07 36.01
C LEU A 454 -6.51 -40.42 36.94
N VAL A 455 -6.94 -41.19 37.95
CA VAL A 455 -7.77 -40.68 39.04
C VAL A 455 -6.85 -40.28 40.18
N ASP A 456 -6.90 -39.02 40.63
CA ASP A 456 -6.19 -38.60 41.81
C ASP A 456 -6.66 -39.42 43.03
N GLN A 457 -5.83 -40.31 43.58
CA GLN A 457 -6.14 -41.14 44.75
C GLN A 457 -6.38 -40.32 46.04
N GLN A 458 -6.34 -38.98 45.99
CA GLN A 458 -6.53 -38.13 47.18
C GLN A 458 -7.99 -37.74 47.47
N ALA A 459 -8.98 -38.12 46.63
CA ALA A 459 -10.38 -37.80 46.89
C ALA A 459 -11.12 -38.83 47.79
N HIS A 460 -10.48 -39.95 48.18
CA HIS A 460 -11.15 -41.02 48.95
C HIS A 460 -10.85 -41.00 50.45
N CYS A 461 -10.22 -39.96 51.02
CA CYS A 461 -9.89 -39.90 52.42
C CYS A 461 -10.64 -38.84 53.25
N LYS A 462 -11.88 -38.47 52.85
CA LYS A 462 -12.76 -37.62 53.68
C LYS A 462 -14.21 -38.08 53.67
N VAL A 463 -14.47 -39.37 53.96
CA VAL A 463 -15.76 -39.78 54.56
C VAL A 463 -15.47 -41.05 55.41
N ARG A 464 -14.99 -40.87 56.63
CA ARG A 464 -15.21 -41.74 57.79
C ARG A 464 -14.60 -41.06 59.00
N THR A 465 -15.33 -40.22 59.67
CA THR A 465 -15.55 -40.19 61.12
C THR A 465 -16.76 -39.33 61.39
#